data_c522df7156e0aa2ac136958216aa8b01
#
_entry.id   c522df7156e0aa2ac136958216aa8b01
#
_cell.length_a   1.000
_cell.length_b   1.000
_cell.length_c   1.000
_cell.angle_alpha   90.00
_cell.angle_beta   90.00
_cell.angle_gamma   90.00
#
_symmetry.space_group_name_H-M   'P 1'
#
loop_
_entity.id
_entity.type
_entity.pdbx_description
1 polymer ?
#
loop_
_entity_poly.entity_id
_entity_poly.type
_entity_poly.pdbx_seq_one_letter_code
_entity_poly.pdbx_strand_id
1 'polypeptide(L)'
;MNRLFLHAKCWLVIVLLCGVSSVWSQEDDFRTWTKMKVNYKIDSRFSVSGDVELRTKDDLDRVDRWGLTVGGTYRACSFLSLGVGYETHLRNVGHTDWKFRHRYHAAATFSYRYQWLKLSLRERFQQTIYKGDTESRLRSRLKLAYAPRKAMLSPYFSVELYQSLDDASFWRAARMRYRPGVEIAWSKRWSTDVFYCYQHESAKNLHIAGIEVGYSF
;
A
#
# COMPACT_ATOMS: atom_id res chain seq x y z
N MET A 1 -11.79 30.90 21.08
CA MET A 1 -11.12 29.67 21.51
C MET A 1 -10.88 28.63 20.41
N ASN A 2 -11.64 28.62 19.30
CA ASN A 2 -11.50 27.61 18.24
C ASN A 2 -10.37 27.84 17.21
N ARG A 3 -9.83 29.04 17.07
CA ARG A 3 -8.75 29.33 16.08
C ARG A 3 -7.36 28.84 16.55
N LEU A 4 -7.07 28.91 17.84
CA LEU A 4 -5.80 28.42 18.40
C LEU A 4 -5.62 26.90 18.25
N PHE A 5 -6.70 26.12 18.38
CA PHE A 5 -6.67 24.67 18.18
C PHE A 5 -6.48 24.25 16.71
N LEU A 6 -6.91 25.09 15.77
CA LEU A 6 -6.72 24.82 14.32
C LEU A 6 -5.25 25.03 13.92
N HIS A 7 -4.62 26.10 14.43
CA HIS A 7 -3.21 26.37 14.18
C HIS A 7 -2.29 25.35 14.82
N ALA A 8 -2.58 24.89 16.05
CA ALA A 8 -1.81 23.85 16.70
C ALA A 8 -1.85 22.51 15.94
N LYS A 9 -2.98 22.15 15.35
CA LYS A 9 -3.13 20.95 14.49
C LYS A 9 -2.36 21.06 13.18
N CYS A 10 -2.31 22.24 12.55
CA CYS A 10 -1.51 22.49 11.36
C CYS A 10 0.01 22.42 11.66
N TRP A 11 0.46 22.98 12.77
CA TRP A 11 1.85 22.96 13.20
C TRP A 11 2.33 21.53 13.50
N LEU A 12 1.47 20.69 14.09
CA LEU A 12 1.82 19.29 14.39
C LEU A 12 2.00 18.47 13.11
N VAL A 13 1.23 18.74 12.06
CA VAL A 13 1.37 18.11 10.74
C VAL A 13 2.65 18.59 10.03
N ILE A 14 3.00 19.87 10.14
CA ILE A 14 4.21 20.46 9.55
C ILE A 14 5.46 19.92 10.25
N VAL A 15 5.46 19.81 11.58
CA VAL A 15 6.59 19.24 12.35
C VAL A 15 6.79 17.75 12.03
N LEU A 16 5.71 16.99 11.82
CA LEU A 16 5.80 15.58 11.38
C LEU A 16 6.36 15.45 9.94
N LEU A 17 6.15 16.44 9.08
CA LEU A 17 6.70 16.47 7.72
C LEU A 17 8.17 16.95 7.68
N CYS A 18 8.59 17.83 8.59
CA CYS A 18 9.96 18.36 8.64
C CYS A 18 10.95 17.47 9.41
N GLY A 19 10.48 16.50 10.21
CA GLY A 19 11.34 15.63 11.02
C GLY A 19 12.07 14.51 10.26
N VAL A 20 11.99 14.45 8.92
CA VAL A 20 12.52 13.34 8.12
C VAL A 20 13.92 13.65 7.52
N SER A 21 14.55 14.75 7.87
CA SER A 21 15.73 15.25 7.14
C SER A 21 17.11 14.86 7.67
N SER A 22 17.32 13.75 8.37
CA SER A 22 18.68 13.40 8.82
C SER A 22 18.91 11.90 9.08
N VAL A 23 18.82 11.07 8.04
CA VAL A 23 19.51 9.77 7.99
C VAL A 23 20.00 9.52 6.56
N TRP A 24 21.03 10.23 6.14
CA TRP A 24 21.67 10.05 4.84
C TRP A 24 23.03 9.39 5.05
N SER A 25 23.08 8.05 5.05
CA SER A 25 24.35 7.30 5.04
C SER A 25 24.20 5.85 4.56
N GLN A 26 23.30 5.59 3.60
CA GLN A 26 23.28 4.37 2.78
C GLN A 26 22.79 4.79 1.40
N GLU A 27 23.06 4.02 0.33
CA GLU A 27 22.52 4.29 -1.00
C GLU A 27 20.98 4.25 -0.95
N ASP A 28 20.39 5.39 -0.64
CA ASP A 28 18.94 5.58 -0.54
C ASP A 28 18.43 5.91 -1.95
N ASP A 29 17.41 5.23 -2.42
CA ASP A 29 16.79 5.41 -3.73
C ASP A 29 15.39 6.00 -3.54
N PHE A 30 15.13 7.15 -4.17
CA PHE A 30 13.81 7.79 -4.13
C PHE A 30 12.95 7.32 -5.30
N ARG A 31 11.70 6.95 -5.02
CA ARG A 31 10.76 6.36 -5.98
C ARG A 31 9.39 7.00 -5.88
N THR A 32 8.60 6.90 -6.95
CA THR A 32 7.17 7.20 -6.89
C THR A 32 6.31 5.99 -7.24
N TRP A 33 5.15 5.92 -6.58
CA TRP A 33 4.11 4.94 -6.89
C TRP A 33 2.81 5.66 -7.18
N THR A 34 2.33 5.51 -8.39
CA THR A 34 1.05 6.06 -8.83
C THR A 34 0.10 4.91 -9.15
N LYS A 35 -1.12 4.98 -8.62
CA LYS A 35 -2.13 3.95 -8.84
C LYS A 35 -3.50 4.57 -9.12
N MET A 36 -4.21 4.01 -10.08
CA MET A 36 -5.64 4.26 -10.30
C MET A 36 -6.41 2.98 -10.05
N LYS A 37 -7.43 3.05 -9.22
CA LYS A 37 -8.24 1.90 -8.81
C LYS A 37 -9.71 2.15 -9.05
N VAL A 38 -10.39 1.16 -9.60
CA VAL A 38 -11.84 1.13 -9.76
C VAL A 38 -12.41 0.00 -8.93
N ASN A 39 -13.47 0.28 -8.16
CA ASN A 39 -14.20 -0.71 -7.38
C ASN A 39 -15.66 -0.72 -7.82
N TYR A 40 -16.18 -1.91 -8.02
CA TYR A 40 -17.60 -2.15 -8.29
C TYR A 40 -18.19 -3.06 -7.22
N LYS A 41 -19.23 -2.59 -6.54
CA LYS A 41 -19.96 -3.40 -5.55
C LYS A 41 -21.07 -4.17 -6.27
N ILE A 42 -20.91 -5.49 -6.33
CA ILE A 42 -21.94 -6.37 -6.88
C ILE A 42 -23.14 -6.41 -5.93
N ASP A 43 -22.86 -6.60 -4.63
CA ASP A 43 -23.85 -6.58 -3.56
C ASP A 43 -23.23 -6.13 -2.21
N SER A 44 -23.93 -6.39 -1.10
CA SER A 44 -23.44 -6.03 0.24
C SER A 44 -22.23 -6.83 0.72
N ARG A 45 -21.95 -7.98 0.10
CA ARG A 45 -20.86 -8.89 0.48
C ARG A 45 -19.77 -9.00 -0.59
N PHE A 46 -20.12 -8.90 -1.88
CA PHE A 46 -19.19 -9.08 -2.99
C PHE A 46 -18.83 -7.76 -3.66
N SER A 47 -17.57 -7.56 -3.92
CA SER A 47 -17.05 -6.47 -4.74
C SER A 47 -15.90 -6.95 -5.63
N VAL A 48 -15.79 -6.36 -6.81
CA VAL A 48 -14.66 -6.56 -7.73
C VAL A 48 -13.89 -5.27 -7.86
N SER A 49 -12.61 -5.38 -8.14
CA SER A 49 -11.75 -4.22 -8.36
C SER A 49 -10.76 -4.47 -9.46
N GLY A 50 -10.42 -3.40 -10.17
CA GLY A 50 -9.28 -3.35 -11.08
C GLY A 50 -8.39 -2.17 -10.72
N ASP A 51 -7.09 -2.30 -10.89
CA ASP A 51 -6.16 -1.17 -10.75
C ASP A 51 -5.03 -1.22 -11.76
N VAL A 52 -4.57 -0.03 -12.12
CA VAL A 52 -3.35 0.18 -12.93
C VAL A 52 -2.34 0.88 -12.04
N GLU A 53 -1.11 0.42 -12.06
CA GLU A 53 -0.01 0.94 -11.24
C GLU A 53 1.19 1.30 -12.11
N LEU A 54 1.79 2.45 -11.82
CA LEU A 54 3.08 2.90 -12.36
C LEU A 54 4.05 3.12 -11.20
N ARG A 55 5.27 2.61 -11.32
CA ARG A 55 6.35 2.87 -10.36
C ARG A 55 7.60 3.36 -11.06
N THR A 56 8.29 4.30 -10.44
CA THR A 56 9.62 4.74 -10.86
C THR A 56 10.71 4.11 -9.98
N LYS A 57 11.95 4.23 -10.41
CA LYS A 57 13.17 3.82 -9.69
C LYS A 57 14.32 4.76 -10.03
N ASP A 58 15.46 4.56 -9.34
CA ASP A 58 16.71 5.26 -9.60
C ASP A 58 16.50 6.79 -9.56
N ASP A 59 16.04 7.30 -8.40
CA ASP A 59 15.74 8.71 -8.13
C ASP A 59 14.80 9.36 -9.17
N LEU A 60 13.77 8.62 -9.61
CA LEU A 60 12.76 8.97 -10.61
C LEU A 60 13.25 8.96 -12.07
N ASP A 61 14.50 8.68 -12.33
CA ASP A 61 15.08 8.71 -13.68
C ASP A 61 14.44 7.66 -14.61
N ARG A 62 13.98 6.54 -14.03
CA ARG A 62 13.46 5.42 -14.82
C ARG A 62 12.14 4.86 -14.30
N VAL A 63 11.35 4.32 -15.22
CA VAL A 63 10.19 3.51 -14.88
C VAL A 63 10.66 2.13 -14.41
N ASP A 64 10.26 1.72 -13.19
CA ASP A 64 10.52 0.37 -12.65
C ASP A 64 9.51 -0.63 -13.20
N ARG A 65 8.20 -0.27 -13.17
CA ARG A 65 7.17 -1.18 -13.64
C ARG A 65 5.83 -0.53 -13.98
N TRP A 66 5.11 -1.20 -14.87
CA TRP A 66 3.68 -1.06 -15.09
C TRP A 66 2.99 -2.30 -14.55
N GLY A 67 1.87 -2.13 -13.87
CA GLY A 67 1.08 -3.24 -13.33
C GLY A 67 -0.39 -3.07 -13.62
N LEU A 68 -1.06 -4.19 -13.88
CA LEU A 68 -2.51 -4.30 -13.97
C LEU A 68 -2.96 -5.37 -12.98
N THR A 69 -3.92 -5.02 -12.11
CA THR A 69 -4.48 -5.95 -11.13
C THR A 69 -5.97 -6.06 -11.32
N VAL A 70 -6.50 -7.26 -11.23
CA VAL A 70 -7.94 -7.54 -11.07
C VAL A 70 -8.15 -8.40 -9.83
N GLY A 71 -9.24 -8.17 -9.11
CA GLY A 71 -9.49 -8.94 -7.90
C GLY A 71 -10.93 -8.90 -7.43
N GLY A 72 -11.25 -9.86 -6.58
CA GLY A 72 -12.54 -9.98 -5.91
C GLY A 72 -12.38 -9.94 -4.39
N THR A 73 -13.36 -9.37 -3.70
CA THR A 73 -13.41 -9.34 -2.24
C THR A 73 -14.79 -9.82 -1.78
N TYR A 74 -14.78 -10.74 -0.82
CA TYR A 74 -15.95 -11.24 -0.13
C TYR A 74 -15.92 -10.80 1.33
N ARG A 75 -16.96 -10.12 1.80
CA ARG A 75 -17.15 -9.78 3.20
C ARG A 75 -17.83 -10.93 3.92
N ALA A 76 -17.04 -11.75 4.61
CA ALA A 76 -17.54 -12.93 5.33
C ALA A 76 -18.37 -12.50 6.55
N CYS A 77 -17.92 -11.48 7.30
CA CYS A 77 -18.66 -10.88 8.41
C CYS A 77 -18.25 -9.41 8.62
N SER A 78 -18.74 -8.78 9.67
CA SER A 78 -18.48 -7.35 9.95
C SER A 78 -17.00 -7.00 10.17
N PHE A 79 -16.21 -7.97 10.64
CA PHE A 79 -14.79 -7.79 10.95
C PHE A 79 -13.84 -8.53 10.00
N LEU A 80 -14.34 -9.45 9.13
CA LEU A 80 -13.51 -10.28 8.24
C LEU A 80 -13.89 -10.11 6.78
N SER A 81 -12.91 -9.80 5.95
CA SER A 81 -13.03 -9.82 4.49
C SER A 81 -11.95 -10.71 3.89
N LEU A 82 -12.33 -11.53 2.92
CA LEU A 82 -11.45 -12.39 2.13
C LEU A 82 -11.31 -11.82 0.74
N GLY A 83 -10.11 -11.83 0.20
CA GLY A 83 -9.82 -11.30 -1.12
C GLY A 83 -8.93 -12.24 -1.92
N VAL A 84 -9.18 -12.29 -3.23
CA VAL A 84 -8.30 -12.95 -4.20
C VAL A 84 -8.00 -11.98 -5.33
N GLY A 85 -6.86 -12.12 -5.98
CA GLY A 85 -6.53 -11.28 -7.11
C GLY A 85 -5.40 -11.84 -7.95
N TYR A 86 -5.37 -11.33 -9.16
CA TYR A 86 -4.37 -11.60 -10.16
C TYR A 86 -3.78 -10.28 -10.64
N GLU A 87 -2.46 -10.22 -10.67
CA GLU A 87 -1.68 -9.06 -11.12
C GLU A 87 -0.75 -9.49 -12.25
N THR A 88 -0.74 -8.74 -13.33
CA THR A 88 0.33 -8.79 -14.33
C THR A 88 1.19 -7.55 -14.21
N HIS A 89 2.48 -7.69 -14.35
CA HIS A 89 3.34 -6.51 -14.42
C HIS A 89 4.52 -6.69 -15.36
N LEU A 90 4.79 -5.63 -16.11
CA LEU A 90 6.00 -5.44 -16.89
C LEU A 90 7.03 -4.74 -16.00
N ARG A 91 8.12 -5.39 -15.67
CA ARG A 91 9.20 -4.85 -14.85
C ARG A 91 10.44 -4.59 -15.69
N ASN A 92 10.99 -3.39 -15.56
CA ASN A 92 12.25 -3.02 -16.15
C ASN A 92 13.42 -3.54 -15.28
N VAL A 93 14.17 -4.51 -15.78
CA VAL A 93 15.28 -5.16 -15.04
C VAL A 93 16.64 -4.56 -15.41
N GLY A 94 16.71 -3.80 -16.51
CA GLY A 94 17.91 -3.13 -16.99
C GLY A 94 17.60 -1.71 -17.47
N HIS A 95 18.26 -1.27 -18.52
CA HIS A 95 17.93 -0.02 -19.19
C HIS A 95 16.76 -0.18 -20.19
N THR A 96 16.71 -1.31 -20.89
CA THR A 96 15.75 -1.59 -21.97
C THR A 96 15.05 -2.94 -21.85
N ASP A 97 15.45 -3.78 -20.88
CA ASP A 97 14.97 -5.17 -20.73
C ASP A 97 13.70 -5.21 -19.84
N TRP A 98 12.55 -5.37 -20.49
CA TRP A 98 11.25 -5.48 -19.84
C TRP A 98 10.88 -6.94 -19.63
N LYS A 99 10.58 -7.32 -18.40
CA LYS A 99 10.22 -8.69 -18.01
C LYS A 99 8.78 -8.76 -17.55
N PHE A 100 8.00 -9.60 -18.23
CA PHE A 100 6.63 -9.86 -17.87
C PHE A 100 6.57 -10.86 -16.70
N ARG A 101 5.72 -10.58 -15.70
CA ARG A 101 5.52 -11.40 -14.52
C ARG A 101 4.05 -11.55 -14.20
N HIS A 102 3.67 -12.72 -13.73
CA HIS A 102 2.35 -13.04 -13.22
C HIS A 102 2.40 -13.12 -11.70
N ARG A 103 1.36 -12.62 -11.02
CA ARG A 103 1.25 -12.72 -9.57
C ARG A 103 -0.17 -13.05 -9.17
N TYR A 104 -0.33 -14.09 -8.39
CA TYR A 104 -1.58 -14.45 -7.74
C TYR A 104 -1.50 -14.08 -6.27
N HIS A 105 -2.63 -13.70 -5.69
CA HIS A 105 -2.67 -13.48 -4.26
C HIS A 105 -4.03 -13.84 -3.65
N ALA A 106 -3.99 -14.30 -2.41
CA ALA A 106 -5.13 -14.46 -1.53
C ALA A 106 -4.88 -13.69 -0.25
N ALA A 107 -5.91 -13.06 0.31
CA ALA A 107 -5.77 -12.23 1.49
C ALA A 107 -6.96 -12.40 2.45
N ALA A 108 -6.68 -12.36 3.75
CA ALA A 108 -7.65 -12.18 4.81
C ALA A 108 -7.41 -10.83 5.47
N THR A 109 -8.46 -10.03 5.65
CA THR A 109 -8.37 -8.73 6.30
C THR A 109 -9.31 -8.70 7.49
N PHE A 110 -8.76 -8.59 8.68
CA PHE A 110 -9.47 -8.34 9.93
C PHE A 110 -9.53 -6.84 10.16
N SER A 111 -10.72 -6.31 10.51
CA SER A 111 -10.90 -4.88 10.76
C SER A 111 -11.75 -4.68 12.00
N TYR A 112 -11.28 -3.84 12.90
CA TYR A 112 -12.00 -3.43 14.09
C TYR A 112 -12.09 -1.90 14.14
N ARG A 113 -13.26 -1.37 14.47
CA ARG A 113 -13.49 0.06 14.60
C ARG A 113 -13.97 0.38 16.02
N TYR A 114 -13.23 1.27 16.66
CA TYR A 114 -13.65 1.84 17.94
C TYR A 114 -13.79 3.36 17.78
N GLN A 115 -15.01 3.86 17.87
CA GLN A 115 -15.35 5.27 17.65
C GLN A 115 -14.77 5.81 16.33
N TRP A 116 -13.72 6.62 16.41
CA TRP A 116 -13.00 7.26 15.31
C TRP A 116 -11.70 6.55 14.91
N LEU A 117 -11.31 5.52 15.66
CA LEU A 117 -10.13 4.69 15.32
C LEU A 117 -10.56 3.45 14.54
N LYS A 118 -9.79 3.12 13.52
CA LYS A 118 -9.92 1.87 12.76
C LYS A 118 -8.58 1.15 12.75
N LEU A 119 -8.56 -0.04 13.34
CA LEU A 119 -7.44 -0.97 13.27
C LEU A 119 -7.74 -2.04 12.22
N SER A 120 -6.76 -2.38 11.38
CA SER A 120 -6.89 -3.50 10.45
C SER A 120 -5.59 -4.29 10.34
N LEU A 121 -5.70 -5.61 10.37
CA LEU A 121 -4.65 -6.58 10.11
C LEU A 121 -4.97 -7.29 8.80
N ARG A 122 -4.06 -7.27 7.84
CA ARG A 122 -4.19 -8.00 6.59
C ARG A 122 -3.05 -8.98 6.41
N GLU A 123 -3.41 -10.25 6.32
CA GLU A 123 -2.53 -11.31 5.91
C GLU A 123 -2.74 -11.60 4.42
N ARG A 124 -1.66 -11.57 3.64
CA ARG A 124 -1.71 -11.83 2.19
C ARG A 124 -0.64 -12.82 1.79
N PHE A 125 -1.07 -13.99 1.31
CA PHE A 125 -0.23 -14.88 0.54
C PHE A 125 -0.13 -14.37 -0.90
N GLN A 126 1.06 -14.33 -1.47
CA GLN A 126 1.27 -14.02 -2.88
C GLN A 126 2.31 -14.93 -3.50
N GLN A 127 2.05 -15.32 -4.74
CA GLN A 127 2.95 -16.11 -5.55
C GLN A 127 3.23 -15.37 -6.85
N THR A 128 4.50 -15.19 -7.18
CA THR A 128 4.94 -14.51 -8.41
C THR A 128 5.64 -15.51 -9.29
N ILE A 129 5.24 -15.62 -10.56
CA ILE A 129 5.79 -16.55 -11.55
C ILE A 129 6.50 -15.73 -12.61
N TYR A 130 7.73 -16.14 -12.93
CA TYR A 130 8.56 -15.52 -13.95
C TYR A 130 9.47 -16.58 -14.58
N LYS A 131 9.35 -16.79 -15.91
CA LYS A 131 10.16 -17.75 -16.70
C LYS A 131 10.26 -19.17 -16.10
N GLY A 132 9.21 -19.65 -15.43
CA GLY A 132 9.19 -20.94 -14.75
C GLY A 132 9.62 -20.88 -13.29
N ASP A 133 10.32 -19.84 -12.85
CA ASP A 133 10.63 -19.63 -11.45
C ASP A 133 9.41 -19.12 -10.70
N THR A 134 9.23 -19.62 -9.49
CA THR A 134 8.12 -19.24 -8.60
C THR A 134 8.68 -18.65 -7.32
N GLU A 135 8.13 -17.51 -6.92
CA GLU A 135 8.47 -16.85 -5.66
C GLU A 135 7.22 -16.69 -4.82
N SER A 136 7.21 -17.28 -3.63
CA SER A 136 6.10 -17.25 -2.68
C SER A 136 6.43 -16.37 -1.48
N ARG A 137 5.49 -15.51 -1.07
CA ARG A 137 5.67 -14.58 0.05
C ARG A 137 4.40 -14.46 0.88
N LEU A 138 4.59 -14.34 2.19
CA LEU A 138 3.57 -13.86 3.10
C LEU A 138 3.79 -12.36 3.39
N ARG A 139 2.69 -11.60 3.40
CA ARG A 139 2.69 -10.16 3.69
C ARG A 139 1.70 -9.86 4.79
N SER A 140 2.21 -9.46 5.94
CA SER A 140 1.42 -9.07 7.11
C SER A 140 1.40 -7.54 7.21
N ARG A 141 0.23 -6.92 7.14
CA ARG A 141 0.09 -5.46 7.26
C ARG A 141 -0.84 -5.07 8.38
N LEU A 142 -0.30 -4.35 9.35
CA LEU A 142 -1.06 -3.68 10.39
C LEU A 142 -1.26 -2.21 10.00
N LYS A 143 -2.49 -1.72 10.06
CA LYS A 143 -2.84 -0.32 9.75
C LYS A 143 -3.73 0.23 10.85
N LEU A 144 -3.34 1.38 11.40
CA LEU A 144 -4.14 2.20 12.31
C LEU A 144 -4.53 3.48 11.58
N ALA A 145 -5.82 3.78 11.52
CA ALA A 145 -6.36 4.98 10.88
C ALA A 145 -7.27 5.76 11.82
N TYR A 146 -7.13 7.09 11.78
CA TYR A 146 -8.12 7.99 12.34
C TYR A 146 -9.19 8.23 11.28
N ALA A 147 -10.37 7.68 11.48
CA ALA A 147 -11.43 7.64 10.46
C ALA A 147 -12.81 7.97 11.06
N PRO A 148 -13.06 9.23 11.49
CA PRO A 148 -14.38 9.65 11.94
C PRO A 148 -15.39 9.54 10.80
N ARG A 149 -16.65 9.19 11.12
CA ARG A 149 -17.66 8.80 10.12
C ARG A 149 -17.96 9.83 9.02
N LYS A 150 -17.70 11.12 9.27
CA LYS A 150 -17.97 12.21 8.33
C LYS A 150 -16.71 13.00 7.93
N ALA A 151 -15.52 12.52 8.30
CA ALA A 151 -14.30 13.22 7.96
C ALA A 151 -13.94 13.00 6.49
N MET A 152 -13.59 14.07 5.82
CA MET A 152 -13.00 14.03 4.49
C MET A 152 -11.57 13.48 4.53
N LEU A 153 -10.83 13.75 5.60
CA LEU A 153 -9.44 13.35 5.78
C LEU A 153 -9.33 12.24 6.83
N SER A 154 -8.64 11.18 6.49
CA SER A 154 -8.39 10.03 7.37
C SER A 154 -6.89 9.72 7.40
N PRO A 155 -6.11 10.38 8.27
CA PRO A 155 -4.69 10.06 8.43
C PRO A 155 -4.53 8.65 9.00
N TYR A 156 -3.46 7.99 8.56
CA TYR A 156 -3.15 6.64 9.01
C TYR A 156 -1.64 6.39 9.09
N PHE A 157 -1.31 5.34 9.81
CA PHE A 157 0.01 4.74 9.81
C PHE A 157 -0.12 3.23 9.58
N SER A 158 0.77 2.65 8.77
CA SER A 158 0.81 1.20 8.61
C SER A 158 2.23 0.67 8.59
N VAL A 159 2.38 -0.54 9.14
CA VAL A 159 3.60 -1.34 9.06
C VAL A 159 3.29 -2.59 8.25
N GLU A 160 4.15 -2.94 7.31
CA GLU A 160 4.01 -4.14 6.49
C GLU A 160 5.30 -4.94 6.50
N LEU A 161 5.18 -6.22 6.86
CA LEU A 161 6.24 -7.20 6.90
C LEU A 161 6.11 -8.14 5.70
N TYR A 162 7.24 -8.45 5.07
CA TYR A 162 7.35 -9.44 4.00
C TYR A 162 8.23 -10.59 4.44
N GLN A 163 7.72 -11.80 4.34
CA GLN A 163 8.42 -13.03 4.64
C GLN A 163 8.50 -13.88 3.37
N SER A 164 9.69 -14.39 3.03
CA SER A 164 9.85 -15.38 1.97
C SER A 164 9.37 -16.74 2.47
N LEU A 165 8.64 -17.47 1.63
CA LEU A 165 8.18 -18.83 1.94
C LEU A 165 9.02 -19.89 1.23
N ASP A 166 9.87 -19.48 0.29
CA ASP A 166 10.72 -20.36 -0.51
C ASP A 166 12.09 -20.59 0.14
N ASP A 167 12.39 -19.85 1.22
CA ASP A 167 13.66 -19.93 1.93
C ASP A 167 13.49 -20.72 3.23
N ALA A 168 14.47 -21.54 3.59
CA ALA A 168 14.51 -22.31 4.84
C ALA A 168 14.44 -21.40 6.10
N SER A 169 14.71 -20.12 5.96
CA SER A 169 14.58 -19.11 7.01
C SER A 169 13.23 -18.36 6.98
N PHE A 170 12.12 -19.08 6.98
CA PHE A 170 10.73 -18.58 6.97
C PHE A 170 10.47 -17.39 7.91
N TRP A 171 11.10 -17.35 9.06
CA TRP A 171 10.94 -16.29 10.06
C TRP A 171 11.75 -15.02 9.76
N ARG A 172 12.61 -15.02 8.75
CA ARG A 172 13.41 -13.85 8.40
C ARG A 172 12.57 -12.81 7.66
N ALA A 173 12.54 -11.59 8.19
CA ALA A 173 11.96 -10.45 7.51
C ALA A 173 12.79 -10.10 6.27
N ALA A 174 12.27 -10.41 5.08
CA ALA A 174 12.92 -10.04 3.82
C ALA A 174 12.79 -8.55 3.53
N ARG A 175 11.74 -7.91 4.06
CA ARG A 175 11.44 -6.49 3.85
C ARG A 175 10.47 -5.98 4.89
N MET A 176 10.68 -4.74 5.33
CA MET A 176 9.72 -4.00 6.16
C MET A 176 9.35 -2.68 5.50
N ARG A 177 8.10 -2.26 5.66
CA ARG A 177 7.59 -0.97 5.18
C ARG A 177 6.88 -0.23 6.29
N TYR A 178 7.18 1.04 6.39
CA TYR A 178 6.52 1.99 7.28
C TYR A 178 5.85 3.04 6.41
N ARG A 179 4.52 3.16 6.50
CA ARG A 179 3.75 4.00 5.58
C ARG A 179 2.80 4.91 6.36
N PRO A 180 3.21 6.13 6.73
CA PRO A 180 2.29 7.22 7.02
C PRO A 180 1.58 7.70 5.76
N GLY A 181 0.31 8.08 5.89
CA GLY A 181 -0.46 8.60 4.76
C GLY A 181 -1.78 9.21 5.19
N VAL A 182 -2.49 9.78 4.22
CA VAL A 182 -3.80 10.39 4.41
C VAL A 182 -4.73 9.92 3.29
N GLU A 183 -5.81 9.27 3.68
CA GLU A 183 -6.93 8.98 2.77
C GLU A 183 -7.87 10.20 2.72
N ILE A 184 -8.16 10.70 1.52
CA ILE A 184 -9.01 11.86 1.24
C ILE A 184 -10.26 11.36 0.53
N ALA A 185 -11.43 11.50 1.15
CA ALA A 185 -12.72 11.18 0.55
C ALA A 185 -13.33 12.44 -0.06
N TRP A 186 -13.10 12.66 -1.35
CA TRP A 186 -13.65 13.82 -2.07
C TRP A 186 -15.17 13.76 -2.22
N SER A 187 -15.67 12.55 -2.42
CA SER A 187 -17.09 12.27 -2.55
C SER A 187 -17.40 10.82 -2.14
N LYS A 188 -18.66 10.40 -2.28
CA LYS A 188 -19.04 8.98 -2.08
C LYS A 188 -18.38 8.03 -3.10
N ARG A 189 -17.92 8.57 -4.23
CA ARG A 189 -17.35 7.79 -5.34
C ARG A 189 -15.84 7.96 -5.48
N TRP A 190 -15.30 9.15 -5.21
CA TRP A 190 -13.90 9.49 -5.42
C TRP A 190 -13.12 9.56 -4.13
N SER A 191 -11.98 8.92 -4.11
CA SER A 191 -11.01 9.00 -3.01
C SER A 191 -9.59 9.10 -3.54
N THR A 192 -8.71 9.70 -2.73
CA THR A 192 -7.27 9.74 -3.01
C THR A 192 -6.53 9.34 -1.74
N ASP A 193 -5.52 8.50 -1.86
CA ASP A 193 -4.58 8.17 -0.79
C ASP A 193 -3.22 8.75 -1.17
N VAL A 194 -2.71 9.66 -0.34
CA VAL A 194 -1.37 10.23 -0.48
C VAL A 194 -0.53 9.73 0.68
N PHE A 195 0.64 9.19 0.37
CA PHE A 195 1.48 8.58 1.39
C PHE A 195 2.97 8.74 1.09
N TYR A 196 3.73 8.65 2.14
CA TYR A 196 5.15 8.35 2.11
C TYR A 196 5.36 6.91 2.60
N CYS A 197 6.35 6.21 2.06
CA CYS A 197 6.69 4.87 2.51
C CYS A 197 8.21 4.72 2.60
N TYR A 198 8.69 4.48 3.81
CA TYR A 198 10.06 4.03 4.05
C TYR A 198 10.08 2.50 3.96
N GLN A 199 10.89 1.97 3.06
CA GLN A 199 11.07 0.54 2.86
C GLN A 199 12.49 0.14 3.20
N HIS A 200 12.62 -0.72 4.20
CA HIS A 200 13.89 -1.30 4.62
C HIS A 200 14.04 -2.70 4.01
N GLU A 201 15.14 -2.93 3.32
CA GLU A 201 15.58 -4.23 2.79
C GLU A 201 17.01 -4.50 3.26
N SER A 202 17.44 -5.77 3.25
CA SER A 202 18.79 -6.14 3.72
C SER A 202 19.92 -5.44 2.95
N ALA A 203 19.70 -5.07 1.68
CA ALA A 203 20.72 -4.48 0.82
C ALA A 203 20.61 -2.96 0.68
N LYS A 204 19.42 -2.37 0.83
CA LYS A 204 19.18 -0.93 0.64
C LYS A 204 17.90 -0.45 1.27
N ASN A 205 17.81 0.86 1.48
CA ASN A 205 16.59 1.53 1.88
C ASN A 205 15.96 2.24 0.68
N LEU A 206 14.64 2.35 0.68
CA LEU A 206 13.90 3.06 -0.35
C LEU A 206 12.97 4.08 0.28
N HIS A 207 12.99 5.28 -0.27
CA HIS A 207 12.06 6.36 0.03
C HIS A 207 11.04 6.46 -1.07
N ILE A 208 9.76 6.32 -0.75
CA ILE A 208 8.72 6.20 -1.75
C ILE A 208 7.63 7.22 -1.46
N ALA A 209 7.38 8.13 -2.39
CA ALA A 209 6.18 8.96 -2.39
C ALA A 209 5.10 8.26 -3.23
N GLY A 210 3.86 8.23 -2.74
CA GLY A 210 2.79 7.56 -3.45
C GLY A 210 1.48 8.31 -3.48
N ILE A 211 0.78 8.13 -4.59
CA ILE A 211 -0.59 8.60 -4.79
C ILE A 211 -1.45 7.49 -5.39
N GLU A 212 -2.59 7.22 -4.76
CA GLU A 212 -3.56 6.26 -5.25
C GLU A 212 -4.91 6.95 -5.41
N VAL A 213 -5.47 6.97 -6.62
CA VAL A 213 -6.80 7.52 -6.91
C VAL A 213 -7.79 6.38 -7.05
N GLY A 214 -8.89 6.46 -6.31
CA GLY A 214 -9.93 5.44 -6.29
C GLY A 214 -11.27 5.96 -6.78
N TYR A 215 -11.96 5.17 -7.60
CA TYR A 215 -13.34 5.38 -7.98
C TYR A 215 -14.19 4.18 -7.57
N SER A 216 -15.37 4.41 -6.99
CA SER A 216 -16.31 3.37 -6.56
C SER A 216 -17.69 3.60 -7.15
N PHE A 217 -18.24 2.58 -7.81
CA PHE A 217 -19.61 2.54 -8.30
C PHE A 217 -20.57 2.15 -7.19
#